data_298bd74bb79c17226c8f3da20ed45bb9
#
_entry.id   298bd74bb79c17226c8f3da20ed45bb9
#
_cell.length_a   1.000
_cell.length_b   1.000
_cell.length_c   1.000
_cell.angle_alpha   90.00
_cell.angle_beta   90.00
_cell.angle_gamma   90.00
#
_symmetry.space_group_name_H-M   'P 1'
#
loop_
_entity.id
_entity.type
_entity.pdbx_description
1 polymer ?
#
loop_
_entity_poly.entity_id
_entity_poly.type
_entity_poly.pdbx_seq_one_letter_code
_entity_poly.pdbx_strand_id
1 'polypeptide(L)'
;FSHKAITKNDIDRKIVDIYSAKYMDKVYYTIDDNTLIIDGEKPHSNKIGLGFNYLTGYGTTFNIGSDLVFNGKFKNNINFNFKFGDYLGADLATLSYYGVKNRFGFLTNIGYNENPFFLYDNKRKTAKFISREAYFKLGLFNQPTNNTVLSYGILSKFSSLKQDTGGNETKSLEYSENSTKTYLSFKYDSLDSISNPMKGVKTNFVYNFSSSFGKSKSNLYGPTFTLKGYVPINPKFSFIYGLNYSSLRGDNIRADRRIKLGGMNTNIDNNDFEFYGYNYQEKQMKDLINLTLGFKHKIVYSLYFNTKFNIATFNEDNPMQRYKSRMWKDYSQGLGFSLTYDSPIGPIEFSVSSDLKNVKPIGSISIGYKFD
;
A
#
# COMPACT_ATOMS: atom_id res chain seq x y z
N PHE A 1 29.32 37.89 4.60
CA PHE A 1 27.93 37.53 4.92
C PHE A 1 27.00 38.32 4.01
N SER A 2 26.39 37.73 2.99
CA SER A 2 25.36 38.37 2.19
C SER A 2 24.07 38.40 2.99
N HIS A 3 23.60 39.54 3.40
CA HIS A 3 22.28 39.73 3.99
C HIS A 3 21.21 39.51 2.91
N LYS A 4 20.78 38.29 2.73
CA LYS A 4 19.64 38.01 1.86
C LYS A 4 18.37 38.22 2.67
N ALA A 5 17.49 39.10 2.22
CA ALA A 5 16.20 39.31 2.86
C ALA A 5 15.43 37.96 2.86
N ILE A 6 15.01 37.53 4.03
CA ILE A 6 14.21 36.32 4.19
C ILE A 6 12.77 36.67 3.87
N THR A 7 12.18 36.01 2.88
CA THR A 7 10.78 36.22 2.52
C THR A 7 9.85 35.36 3.37
N LYS A 8 8.59 35.75 3.49
CA LYS A 8 7.56 34.92 4.14
C LYS A 8 7.54 33.47 3.57
N ASN A 9 7.67 33.33 2.25
CA ASN A 9 7.73 32.04 1.60
C ASN A 9 8.93 31.18 2.04
N ASP A 10 10.07 31.80 2.35
CA ASP A 10 11.25 31.08 2.84
C ASP A 10 11.01 30.59 4.27
N ILE A 11 10.33 31.39 5.09
CA ILE A 11 9.92 30.98 6.45
C ILE A 11 8.91 29.85 6.38
N ASP A 12 7.85 29.99 5.59
CA ASP A 12 6.80 28.96 5.43
C ASP A 12 7.39 27.63 4.95
N ARG A 13 8.34 27.66 4.01
CA ARG A 13 9.07 26.45 3.58
C ARG A 13 9.85 25.80 4.71
N LYS A 14 10.54 26.59 5.52
CA LYS A 14 11.31 26.07 6.66
C LYS A 14 10.42 25.49 7.75
N ILE A 15 9.26 26.08 7.99
CA ILE A 15 8.25 25.58 8.91
C ILE A 15 7.69 24.25 8.38
N VAL A 16 7.36 24.15 7.09
CA VAL A 16 6.95 22.91 6.46
C VAL A 16 8.04 21.84 6.58
N ASP A 17 9.33 22.19 6.42
CA ASP A 17 10.45 21.26 6.62
C ASP A 17 10.51 20.75 8.06
N ILE A 18 10.32 21.63 9.06
CA ILE A 18 10.31 21.27 10.49
C ILE A 18 9.13 20.36 10.81
N TYR A 19 7.94 20.72 10.32
CA TYR A 19 6.71 19.95 10.50
C TYR A 19 6.77 18.58 9.81
N SER A 20 7.19 18.54 8.55
CA SER A 20 7.30 17.30 7.77
C SER A 20 8.41 16.39 8.30
N ALA A 21 9.43 16.93 8.94
CA ALA A 21 10.45 16.16 9.66
C ALA A 21 9.93 15.53 10.96
N LYS A 22 8.66 15.78 11.34
CA LYS A 22 8.05 15.31 12.60
C LYS A 22 8.86 15.73 13.84
N TYR A 23 9.53 16.85 13.80
CA TYR A 23 10.23 17.40 14.97
C TYR A 23 9.27 18.06 15.96
N MET A 24 8.16 18.60 15.46
CA MET A 24 7.13 19.26 16.24
C MET A 24 5.75 18.87 15.69
N ASP A 25 4.77 18.68 16.57
CA ASP A 25 3.37 18.41 16.19
C ASP A 25 2.66 19.70 15.75
N LYS A 26 3.10 20.85 16.29
CA LYS A 26 2.68 22.17 15.87
C LYS A 26 3.88 23.11 15.86
N VAL A 27 3.96 23.96 14.87
CA VAL A 27 5.02 24.96 14.73
C VAL A 27 4.36 26.31 14.53
N TYR A 28 4.75 27.26 15.37
CA TYR A 28 4.32 28.64 15.29
C TYR A 28 5.55 29.51 15.04
N TYR A 29 5.37 30.64 14.41
CA TYR A 29 6.41 31.65 14.39
C TYR A 29 5.82 33.03 14.68
N THR A 30 6.60 33.80 15.36
CA THR A 30 6.37 35.24 15.57
C THR A 30 7.60 35.99 15.10
N ILE A 31 7.37 37.18 14.56
CA ILE A 31 8.45 38.11 14.20
C ILE A 31 8.36 39.23 15.20
N ASP A 32 9.40 39.33 16.03
CA ASP A 32 9.56 40.43 16.98
C ASP A 32 10.73 41.29 16.56
N ASP A 33 10.46 42.53 16.16
CA ASP A 33 11.37 43.42 15.49
C ASP A 33 12.07 42.78 14.27
N ASN A 34 13.32 42.40 14.41
CA ASN A 34 14.11 41.71 13.38
C ASN A 34 14.44 40.25 13.73
N THR A 35 13.79 39.72 14.76
CA THR A 35 14.04 38.35 15.24
C THR A 35 12.89 37.43 14.90
N LEU A 36 13.18 36.34 14.18
CA LEU A 36 12.23 35.24 13.92
C LEU A 36 12.29 34.27 15.09
N ILE A 37 11.23 34.24 15.89
CA ILE A 37 11.06 33.28 16.99
C ILE A 37 10.22 32.13 16.44
N ILE A 38 10.80 30.92 16.44
CA ILE A 38 10.10 29.69 16.09
C ILE A 38 9.84 28.93 17.38
N ASP A 39 8.58 28.75 17.69
CA ASP A 39 8.11 27.96 18.83
C ASP A 39 7.23 26.81 18.37
N GLY A 40 7.08 25.78 19.19
CA GLY A 40 6.26 24.65 18.81
C GLY A 40 6.09 23.62 19.92
N GLU A 41 5.04 22.85 19.77
CA GLU A 41 4.78 21.72 20.65
C GLU A 41 5.66 20.53 20.21
N LYS A 42 6.43 19.98 21.17
CA LYS A 42 7.18 18.74 20.91
C LYS A 42 6.22 17.64 20.46
N PRO A 43 6.61 16.81 19.48
CA PRO A 43 5.77 15.70 19.09
C PRO A 43 5.52 14.80 20.28
N HIS A 44 4.28 14.36 20.46
CA HIS A 44 3.99 13.27 21.36
C HIS A 44 4.73 12.06 20.83
N SER A 45 5.81 11.70 21.51
CA SER A 45 6.76 10.70 21.02
C SER A 45 6.16 9.32 20.85
N ASN A 46 5.07 9.05 21.52
CA ASN A 46 4.44 7.73 21.56
C ASN A 46 2.95 7.86 21.23
N LYS A 47 2.53 7.16 20.18
CA LYS A 47 1.13 7.14 19.74
C LYS A 47 0.61 5.72 19.80
N ILE A 48 -0.60 5.55 20.33
CA ILE A 48 -1.36 4.30 20.24
C ILE A 48 -2.62 4.61 19.45
N GLY A 49 -2.86 3.85 18.41
CA GLY A 49 -4.04 3.98 17.55
C GLY A 49 -4.91 2.74 17.64
N LEU A 50 -6.22 2.95 17.63
CA LEU A 50 -7.21 1.90 17.42
C LEU A 50 -7.85 2.13 16.06
N GLY A 51 -8.04 1.05 15.31
CA GLY A 51 -8.66 1.10 14.00
C GLY A 51 -9.68 0.00 13.82
N PHE A 52 -10.68 0.31 13.02
CA PHE A 52 -11.65 -0.64 12.51
C PHE A 52 -11.60 -0.56 10.99
N ASN A 53 -11.58 -1.69 10.32
CA ASN A 53 -11.61 -1.77 8.87
C ASN A 53 -12.60 -2.85 8.43
N TYR A 54 -13.48 -2.50 7.53
CA TYR A 54 -14.32 -3.41 6.79
C TYR A 54 -14.08 -3.22 5.30
N LEU A 55 -13.87 -4.29 4.57
CA LEU A 55 -13.70 -4.26 3.12
C LEU A 55 -14.49 -5.41 2.49
N THR A 56 -15.37 -5.09 1.56
CA THR A 56 -16.15 -6.07 0.82
C THR A 56 -15.23 -7.10 0.13
N GLY A 57 -15.47 -8.36 0.41
CA GLY A 57 -14.67 -9.47 -0.12
C GLY A 57 -13.48 -9.87 0.75
N TYR A 58 -12.98 -8.97 1.61
CA TYR A 58 -11.92 -9.28 2.57
C TYR A 58 -12.50 -9.62 3.95
N GLY A 59 -13.41 -8.80 4.48
CA GLY A 59 -14.01 -8.98 5.80
C GLY A 59 -13.73 -7.84 6.76
N THR A 60 -14.00 -8.09 8.04
CA THR A 60 -13.87 -7.15 9.16
C THR A 60 -12.58 -7.38 9.90
N THR A 61 -11.85 -6.31 10.19
CA THR A 61 -10.66 -6.35 11.03
C THR A 61 -10.61 -5.18 12.00
N PHE A 62 -10.17 -5.45 13.21
CA PHE A 62 -9.81 -4.46 14.21
C PHE A 62 -8.29 -4.38 14.27
N ASN A 63 -7.76 -3.18 14.40
CA ASN A 63 -6.34 -2.93 14.44
C ASN A 63 -5.99 -2.17 15.71
N ILE A 64 -4.90 -2.60 16.37
CA ILE A 64 -4.25 -1.86 17.45
C ILE A 64 -2.84 -1.59 16.98
N GLY A 65 -2.51 -0.32 16.79
CA GLY A 65 -1.19 0.11 16.34
C GLY A 65 -0.51 1.00 17.35
N SER A 66 0.81 0.96 17.40
CA SER A 66 1.60 1.91 18.17
C SER A 66 2.77 2.42 17.33
N ASP A 67 3.13 3.67 17.55
CA ASP A 67 4.33 4.32 17.01
C ASP A 67 5.11 4.89 18.19
N LEU A 68 6.20 4.21 18.58
CA LEU A 68 7.02 4.56 19.72
C LEU A 68 8.34 5.12 19.23
N VAL A 69 8.68 6.33 19.66
CA VAL A 69 9.91 7.00 19.28
C VAL A 69 10.83 7.14 20.47
N PHE A 70 12.01 6.54 20.38
CA PHE A 70 13.08 6.64 21.39
C PHE A 70 14.22 7.49 20.83
N ASN A 71 14.51 8.59 21.51
CA ASN A 71 15.55 9.53 21.15
C ASN A 71 16.82 9.25 21.95
N GLY A 72 17.91 8.92 21.25
CA GLY A 72 19.25 8.71 21.80
C GLY A 72 20.29 9.11 20.78
N LYS A 73 21.50 8.59 20.90
CA LYS A 73 22.56 8.73 19.87
C LYS A 73 22.08 8.18 18.51
N PHE A 74 21.37 7.07 18.55
CA PHE A 74 20.54 6.58 17.46
C PHE A 74 19.07 6.84 17.81
N LYS A 75 18.30 7.27 16.82
CA LYS A 75 16.85 7.35 16.94
C LYS A 75 16.25 6.00 16.57
N ASN A 76 15.30 5.53 17.37
CA ASN A 76 14.61 4.28 17.14
C ASN A 76 13.12 4.54 17.05
N ASN A 77 12.52 4.19 15.92
CA ASN A 77 11.07 4.14 15.77
C ASN A 77 10.65 2.68 15.83
N ILE A 78 9.77 2.35 16.77
CA ILE A 78 9.22 1.02 16.95
C ILE A 78 7.74 1.09 16.63
N ASN A 79 7.32 0.41 15.58
CA ASN A 79 5.92 0.29 15.20
C ASN A 79 5.45 -1.13 15.52
N PHE A 80 4.41 -1.22 16.29
CA PHE A 80 3.69 -2.46 16.51
C PHE A 80 2.30 -2.33 15.93
N ASN A 81 1.85 -3.34 15.20
CA ASN A 81 0.48 -3.42 14.67
C ASN A 81 -0.06 -4.82 14.91
N PHE A 82 -1.21 -4.90 15.55
CA PHE A 82 -1.96 -6.12 15.76
C PHE A 82 -3.32 -6.02 15.10
N LYS A 83 -3.65 -6.98 14.27
CA LYS A 83 -4.90 -7.10 13.53
C LYS A 83 -5.64 -8.36 13.95
N PHE A 84 -6.93 -8.24 14.23
CA PHE A 84 -7.79 -9.37 14.60
C PHE A 84 -9.20 -9.18 14.05
N GLY A 85 -9.97 -10.26 13.97
CA GLY A 85 -11.30 -10.29 13.39
C GLY A 85 -11.45 -11.46 12.45
N ASP A 86 -11.90 -11.24 11.21
CA ASP A 86 -12.00 -12.31 10.22
C ASP A 86 -10.64 -12.92 9.88
N TYR A 87 -9.56 -12.14 10.04
CA TYR A 87 -8.18 -12.57 9.83
C TYR A 87 -7.27 -12.00 10.94
N LEU A 88 -6.17 -12.72 11.17
CA LEU A 88 -5.22 -12.40 12.23
C LEU A 88 -3.93 -11.84 11.63
N GLY A 89 -3.33 -10.86 12.29
CA GLY A 89 -2.02 -10.34 11.92
C GLY A 89 -1.33 -9.70 13.11
N ALA A 90 0.00 -9.78 13.11
CA ALA A 90 0.86 -9.09 14.07
C ALA A 90 2.15 -8.69 13.36
N ASP A 91 2.54 -7.43 13.51
CA ASP A 91 3.73 -6.83 12.93
C ASP A 91 4.50 -6.06 13.97
N LEU A 92 5.82 -6.26 14.02
CA LEU A 92 6.74 -5.46 14.77
C LEU A 92 7.82 -4.93 13.84
N ALA A 93 7.82 -3.65 13.56
CA ALA A 93 8.82 -2.98 12.74
C ALA A 93 9.69 -2.05 13.58
N THR A 94 11.00 -2.09 13.37
CA THR A 94 11.93 -1.15 13.98
C THR A 94 12.76 -0.45 12.91
N LEU A 95 12.90 0.87 13.09
CA LEU A 95 13.80 1.72 12.31
C LEU A 95 14.80 2.35 13.26
N SER A 96 16.07 1.93 13.16
CA SER A 96 17.17 2.50 13.94
C SER A 96 18.05 3.34 13.03
N TYR A 97 18.13 4.65 13.24
CA TYR A 97 18.81 5.53 12.32
C TYR A 97 19.60 6.65 12.99
N TYR A 98 20.57 7.14 12.25
CA TYR A 98 21.36 8.32 12.54
C TYR A 98 21.10 9.41 11.50
N GLY A 99 21.26 10.67 11.91
CA GLY A 99 21.07 11.82 11.03
C GLY A 99 19.72 12.51 11.18
N VAL A 100 19.67 13.73 10.73
CA VAL A 100 18.50 14.61 10.84
C VAL A 100 17.86 14.81 9.48
N LYS A 101 18.61 15.25 8.48
CA LYS A 101 18.14 15.48 7.11
C LYS A 101 18.33 14.28 6.22
N ASN A 102 19.51 13.65 6.28
CA ASN A 102 19.83 12.44 5.55
C ASN A 102 19.94 11.31 6.59
N ARG A 103 18.89 10.54 6.72
CA ARG A 103 18.80 9.46 7.71
C ARG A 103 19.29 8.18 7.07
N PHE A 104 20.28 7.58 7.71
CA PHE A 104 20.79 6.27 7.34
C PHE A 104 20.68 5.33 8.52
N GLY A 105 20.27 4.09 8.28
CA GLY A 105 20.11 3.15 9.36
C GLY A 105 19.68 1.75 8.94
N PHE A 106 19.20 1.03 9.94
CA PHE A 106 18.74 -0.34 9.84
C PHE A 106 17.23 -0.41 9.99
N LEU A 107 16.61 -1.27 9.20
CA LEU A 107 15.23 -1.65 9.37
C LEU A 107 15.15 -3.14 9.73
N THR A 108 14.31 -3.45 10.69
CA THR A 108 13.95 -4.83 11.01
C THR A 108 12.42 -4.90 11.06
N ASN A 109 11.85 -5.95 10.47
CA ASN A 109 10.43 -6.20 10.59
C ASN A 109 10.20 -7.70 10.76
N ILE A 110 9.41 -8.06 11.77
CA ILE A 110 8.96 -9.43 12.06
C ILE A 110 7.45 -9.39 12.06
N GLY A 111 6.83 -10.32 11.35
CA GLY A 111 5.38 -10.34 11.33
C GLY A 111 4.79 -11.71 11.02
N TYR A 112 3.50 -11.78 11.29
CA TYR A 112 2.63 -12.89 10.96
C TYR A 112 1.32 -12.34 10.42
N ASN A 113 0.84 -12.91 9.31
CA ASN A 113 -0.42 -12.52 8.70
C ASN A 113 -1.20 -13.74 8.20
N GLU A 114 -2.50 -13.73 8.45
CA GLU A 114 -3.48 -14.57 7.78
C GLU A 114 -4.33 -13.71 6.85
N ASN A 115 -4.36 -14.07 5.56
CA ASN A 115 -5.14 -13.35 4.56
C ASN A 115 -5.98 -14.33 3.74
N PRO A 116 -7.19 -13.92 3.30
CA PRO A 116 -7.98 -14.76 2.41
C PRO A 116 -7.34 -14.78 1.02
N PHE A 117 -7.44 -15.92 0.40
CA PHE A 117 -7.13 -16.11 -1.01
C PHE A 117 -8.31 -16.78 -1.68
N PHE A 118 -8.80 -16.22 -2.77
CA PHE A 118 -9.98 -16.71 -3.47
C PHE A 118 -9.64 -17.21 -4.87
N LEU A 119 -10.28 -18.30 -5.26
CA LEU A 119 -10.33 -18.72 -6.65
C LEU A 119 -11.71 -18.39 -7.23
N TYR A 120 -11.69 -17.99 -8.49
CA TYR A 120 -12.89 -17.65 -9.23
C TYR A 120 -12.96 -18.43 -10.55
N ASP A 121 -14.16 -18.83 -10.90
CA ASP A 121 -14.54 -19.25 -12.23
C ASP A 121 -15.75 -18.42 -12.68
N ASN A 122 -15.67 -17.79 -13.86
CA ASN A 122 -16.74 -16.96 -14.43
C ASN A 122 -17.35 -15.96 -13.42
N LYS A 123 -16.50 -15.21 -12.69
CA LYS A 123 -16.88 -14.22 -11.65
C LYS A 123 -17.52 -14.83 -10.38
N ARG A 124 -17.63 -16.15 -10.26
CA ARG A 124 -18.13 -16.83 -9.06
C ARG A 124 -16.96 -17.37 -8.25
N LYS A 125 -17.00 -17.16 -6.94
CA LYS A 125 -16.03 -17.77 -6.02
C LYS A 125 -16.24 -19.28 -6.02
N THR A 126 -15.19 -20.04 -6.33
CA THR A 126 -15.20 -21.51 -6.37
C THR A 126 -14.51 -22.13 -5.17
N ALA A 127 -13.50 -21.43 -4.64
CA ALA A 127 -12.81 -21.87 -3.44
C ALA A 127 -12.27 -20.67 -2.63
N LYS A 128 -12.16 -20.86 -1.31
CA LYS A 128 -11.51 -19.97 -0.37
C LYS A 128 -10.39 -20.71 0.34
N PHE A 129 -9.26 -20.06 0.43
CA PHE A 129 -8.09 -20.53 1.16
C PHE A 129 -7.70 -19.48 2.20
N ILE A 130 -7.00 -19.91 3.22
CA ILE A 130 -6.29 -19.07 4.17
C ILE A 130 -4.81 -19.14 3.83
N SER A 131 -4.24 -18.02 3.40
CA SER A 131 -2.81 -17.85 3.21
C SER A 131 -2.20 -17.32 4.50
N ARG A 132 -1.24 -18.06 5.07
CA ARG A 132 -0.52 -17.72 6.30
C ARG A 132 0.92 -17.43 5.97
N GLU A 133 1.41 -16.30 6.43
CA GLU A 133 2.80 -15.90 6.27
C GLU A 133 3.39 -15.46 7.60
N ALA A 134 4.48 -16.14 8.04
CA ALA A 134 5.38 -15.59 9.03
C ALA A 134 6.62 -15.08 8.31
N TYR A 135 7.10 -13.89 8.65
CA TYR A 135 8.23 -13.30 7.94
C TYR A 135 9.18 -12.53 8.86
N PHE A 136 10.43 -12.48 8.40
CA PHE A 136 11.49 -11.68 8.97
C PHE A 136 12.17 -10.89 7.86
N LYS A 137 12.25 -9.58 8.03
CA LYS A 137 12.87 -8.64 7.10
C LYS A 137 13.98 -7.88 7.83
N LEU A 138 15.17 -7.87 7.24
CA LEU A 138 16.32 -7.10 7.70
C LEU A 138 16.88 -6.31 6.53
N GLY A 139 17.21 -5.05 6.76
CA GLY A 139 17.78 -4.24 5.70
C GLY A 139 18.43 -2.96 6.18
N LEU A 140 19.10 -2.33 5.23
CA LEU A 140 19.62 -0.98 5.33
C LEU A 140 18.63 -0.02 4.67
N PHE A 141 18.49 1.18 5.18
CA PHE A 141 17.76 2.24 4.51
C PHE A 141 18.55 3.55 4.52
N ASN A 142 18.28 4.34 3.50
CA ASN A 142 18.69 5.73 3.40
C ASN A 142 17.47 6.58 3.07
N GLN A 143 17.28 7.65 3.82
CA GLN A 143 16.22 8.63 3.61
C GLN A 143 16.85 10.00 3.30
N PRO A 144 17.21 10.26 2.03
CA PRO A 144 17.90 11.49 1.64
C PRO A 144 17.02 12.74 1.80
N THR A 145 15.71 12.57 1.68
CA THR A 145 14.71 13.63 1.91
C THR A 145 13.56 13.10 2.75
N ASN A 146 12.70 13.97 3.27
CA ASN A 146 11.52 13.55 4.03
C ASN A 146 10.56 12.69 3.21
N ASN A 147 10.57 12.84 1.90
CA ASN A 147 9.64 12.18 0.98
C ASN A 147 10.24 10.94 0.31
N THR A 148 11.56 10.69 0.43
CA THR A 148 12.26 9.65 -0.32
C THR A 148 12.88 8.64 0.61
N VAL A 149 12.61 7.36 0.40
CA VAL A 149 13.25 6.25 1.12
C VAL A 149 13.81 5.24 0.11
N LEU A 150 15.08 4.93 0.27
CA LEU A 150 15.76 3.82 -0.41
C LEU A 150 16.01 2.72 0.62
N SER A 151 15.75 1.47 0.29
CA SER A 151 16.10 0.35 1.17
C SER A 151 16.55 -0.87 0.38
N TYR A 152 17.48 -1.61 0.98
CA TYR A 152 18.01 -2.87 0.47
C TYR A 152 18.13 -3.85 1.62
N GLY A 153 17.78 -5.11 1.40
CA GLY A 153 17.86 -6.10 2.46
C GLY A 153 17.43 -7.50 2.07
N ILE A 154 17.17 -8.30 3.08
CA ILE A 154 16.77 -9.69 3.01
C ILE A 154 15.37 -9.82 3.59
N LEU A 155 14.54 -10.62 2.96
CA LEU A 155 13.22 -11.00 3.41
C LEU A 155 13.11 -12.53 3.40
N SER A 156 12.98 -13.11 4.57
CA SER A 156 12.70 -14.54 4.74
C SER A 156 11.23 -14.72 5.10
N LYS A 157 10.55 -15.63 4.44
CA LYS A 157 9.15 -15.96 4.66
C LYS A 157 8.95 -17.45 4.83
N PHE A 158 8.17 -17.82 5.82
CA PHE A 158 7.48 -19.09 5.90
C PHE A 158 6.05 -18.88 5.47
N SER A 159 5.57 -19.63 4.47
CA SER A 159 4.23 -19.45 3.91
C SER A 159 3.53 -20.76 3.79
N SER A 160 2.24 -20.77 4.10
CA SER A 160 1.37 -21.91 3.89
C SER A 160 0.02 -21.47 3.33
N LEU A 161 -0.54 -22.30 2.49
CA LEU A 161 -1.88 -22.14 1.92
C LEU A 161 -2.71 -23.36 2.32
N LYS A 162 -3.84 -23.12 2.98
CA LYS A 162 -4.76 -24.17 3.40
C LYS A 162 -6.16 -23.85 2.91
N GLN A 163 -6.83 -24.85 2.34
CA GLN A 163 -8.21 -24.68 1.87
C GLN A 163 -9.17 -24.54 3.06
N ASP A 164 -10.03 -23.53 2.99
CA ASP A 164 -11.12 -23.28 3.93
C ASP A 164 -12.44 -23.84 3.36
N THR A 165 -12.77 -23.46 2.11
CA THR A 165 -13.93 -23.98 1.39
C THR A 165 -13.58 -24.25 -0.07
N GLY A 166 -14.21 -25.27 -0.69
CA GLY A 166 -14.00 -25.62 -2.10
C GLY A 166 -14.09 -27.14 -2.34
N GLY A 167 -13.93 -27.55 -3.59
CA GLY A 167 -13.94 -28.95 -4.00
C GLY A 167 -12.62 -29.67 -3.74
N ASN A 168 -12.62 -31.02 -3.80
CA ASN A 168 -11.42 -31.83 -3.60
C ASN A 168 -10.32 -31.53 -4.65
N GLU A 169 -10.69 -31.13 -5.85
CA GLU A 169 -9.77 -30.77 -6.94
C GLU A 169 -8.86 -29.59 -6.60
N THR A 170 -9.31 -28.67 -5.74
CA THR A 170 -8.55 -27.51 -5.32
C THR A 170 -7.57 -27.78 -4.17
N LYS A 171 -7.69 -28.92 -3.47
CA LYS A 171 -6.76 -29.34 -2.41
C LYS A 171 -5.31 -29.49 -2.88
N SER A 172 -5.10 -29.82 -4.15
CA SER A 172 -3.76 -29.91 -4.74
C SER A 172 -2.97 -28.60 -4.72
N LEU A 173 -3.62 -27.46 -4.46
CA LEU A 173 -3.01 -26.15 -4.31
C LEU A 173 -2.47 -25.90 -2.90
N GLU A 174 -2.81 -26.71 -1.90
CA GLU A 174 -2.28 -26.59 -0.54
C GLU A 174 -0.76 -26.81 -0.52
N TYR A 175 -0.06 -26.01 0.27
CA TYR A 175 1.38 -26.12 0.43
C TYR A 175 1.87 -25.49 1.73
N SER A 176 3.12 -25.81 2.05
CA SER A 176 3.91 -25.14 3.09
C SER A 176 5.36 -25.05 2.61
N GLU A 177 5.93 -23.87 2.62
CA GLU A 177 7.31 -23.65 2.13
C GLU A 177 8.00 -22.46 2.79
N ASN A 178 9.34 -22.50 2.75
CA ASN A 178 10.20 -21.39 3.13
C ASN A 178 10.74 -20.72 1.88
N SER A 179 10.87 -19.39 1.92
CA SER A 179 11.52 -18.63 0.87
C SER A 179 12.34 -17.50 1.46
N THR A 180 13.52 -17.29 0.91
CA THR A 180 14.37 -16.14 1.24
C THR A 180 14.71 -15.41 -0.05
N LYS A 181 14.63 -14.08 -0.02
CA LYS A 181 14.94 -13.23 -1.16
C LYS A 181 15.62 -11.96 -0.70
N THR A 182 16.46 -11.40 -1.54
CA THR A 182 16.95 -10.04 -1.38
C THR A 182 16.00 -9.07 -2.10
N TYR A 183 15.92 -7.85 -1.62
CA TYR A 183 15.07 -6.84 -2.23
C TYR A 183 15.80 -5.49 -2.29
N LEU A 184 15.47 -4.72 -3.31
CA LEU A 184 15.76 -3.29 -3.43
C LEU A 184 14.41 -2.56 -3.50
N SER A 185 14.28 -1.49 -2.72
CA SER A 185 13.04 -0.71 -2.70
C SER A 185 13.36 0.78 -2.76
N PHE A 186 12.57 1.49 -3.55
CA PHE A 186 12.51 2.94 -3.64
C PHE A 186 11.08 3.39 -3.36
N LYS A 187 10.92 4.32 -2.41
CA LYS A 187 9.62 4.94 -2.10
C LYS A 187 9.75 6.44 -2.17
N TYR A 188 8.78 7.09 -2.79
CA TYR A 188 8.60 8.53 -2.79
C TYR A 188 7.15 8.84 -2.47
N ASP A 189 6.90 9.74 -1.52
CA ASP A 189 5.56 10.13 -1.12
C ASP A 189 5.52 11.64 -0.84
N SER A 190 4.76 12.37 -1.63
CA SER A 190 4.52 13.81 -1.51
C SER A 190 3.03 14.16 -1.46
N LEU A 191 2.19 13.15 -1.14
CA LEU A 191 0.75 13.37 -1.01
C LEU A 191 0.45 14.33 0.13
N ASP A 192 -0.51 15.22 -0.08
CA ASP A 192 -0.98 16.21 0.89
C ASP A 192 -1.90 15.61 1.98
N SER A 193 -2.39 14.40 1.78
CA SER A 193 -3.23 13.67 2.73
C SER A 193 -3.04 12.16 2.58
N ILE A 194 -3.12 11.44 3.69
CA ILE A 194 -3.04 9.96 3.70
C ILE A 194 -4.35 9.36 3.18
N SER A 195 -5.49 9.86 3.63
CA SER A 195 -6.81 9.29 3.32
C SER A 195 -7.40 9.84 2.02
N ASN A 196 -7.41 11.14 1.86
CA ASN A 196 -8.05 11.82 0.72
C ASN A 196 -7.16 12.85 0.03
N PRO A 197 -6.06 12.41 -0.60
CA PRO A 197 -5.15 13.32 -1.26
C PRO A 197 -5.82 14.05 -2.43
N MET A 198 -5.52 15.36 -2.54
CA MET A 198 -5.92 16.24 -3.65
C MET A 198 -4.71 16.67 -4.48
N LYS A 199 -3.49 16.52 -3.94
CA LYS A 199 -2.24 16.95 -4.59
C LYS A 199 -1.10 16.01 -4.22
N GLY A 200 -0.15 15.88 -5.15
CA GLY A 200 1.10 15.17 -4.91
C GLY A 200 1.17 13.83 -5.61
N VAL A 201 2.26 13.11 -5.36
CA VAL A 201 2.59 11.84 -6.02
C VAL A 201 3.11 10.86 -4.99
N LYS A 202 2.67 9.62 -5.08
CA LYS A 202 3.22 8.47 -4.35
C LYS A 202 3.75 7.46 -5.35
N THR A 203 5.00 7.05 -5.19
CA THR A 203 5.65 6.05 -6.03
C THR A 203 6.29 5.00 -5.14
N ASN A 204 6.13 3.74 -5.50
CA ASN A 204 6.83 2.63 -4.87
C ASN A 204 7.39 1.71 -5.96
N PHE A 205 8.68 1.44 -5.89
CA PHE A 205 9.36 0.45 -6.72
C PHE A 205 10.01 -0.58 -5.81
N VAL A 206 9.76 -1.84 -6.09
CA VAL A 206 10.40 -2.96 -5.38
C VAL A 206 10.91 -3.94 -6.43
N TYR A 207 12.17 -4.29 -6.35
CA TYR A 207 12.74 -5.39 -7.10
C TYR A 207 13.15 -6.50 -6.14
N ASN A 208 12.54 -7.66 -6.31
CA ASN A 208 12.92 -8.86 -5.58
C ASN A 208 13.90 -9.66 -6.43
N PHE A 209 15.02 -10.04 -5.83
CA PHE A 209 16.01 -10.90 -6.46
C PHE A 209 15.78 -12.33 -5.98
N SER A 210 15.92 -13.30 -6.88
CA SER A 210 16.02 -14.70 -6.50
C SER A 210 17.26 -14.90 -5.65
N SER A 211 17.11 -15.50 -4.47
CA SER A 211 18.27 -15.83 -3.66
C SER A 211 18.53 -17.32 -3.67
N SER A 212 19.78 -17.69 -3.89
CA SER A 212 20.27 -19.07 -3.74
C SER A 212 20.49 -19.46 -2.29
N PHE A 213 20.18 -18.55 -1.32
CA PHE A 213 20.36 -18.81 0.09
C PHE A 213 19.23 -19.69 0.64
N GLY A 214 19.58 -20.91 1.02
CA GLY A 214 18.67 -21.89 1.61
C GLY A 214 18.01 -22.82 0.59
N LYS A 215 17.37 -23.86 1.09
CA LYS A 215 16.59 -24.84 0.30
C LYS A 215 15.22 -24.24 -0.11
N SER A 216 15.21 -23.05 -0.70
CA SER A 216 13.97 -22.45 -1.21
C SER A 216 13.47 -23.25 -2.42
N LYS A 217 12.25 -23.78 -2.35
CA LYS A 217 11.62 -24.49 -3.45
C LYS A 217 11.03 -23.56 -4.52
N SER A 218 10.90 -22.24 -4.23
CA SER A 218 10.37 -21.26 -5.16
C SER A 218 11.28 -20.03 -5.26
N ASN A 219 11.90 -19.88 -6.42
CA ASN A 219 12.71 -18.71 -6.75
C ASN A 219 11.82 -17.64 -7.40
N LEU A 220 11.19 -16.79 -6.58
CA LEU A 220 10.36 -15.68 -7.08
C LEU A 220 11.16 -14.41 -7.15
N TYR A 221 11.25 -13.81 -8.34
CA TYR A 221 11.93 -12.55 -8.56
C TYR A 221 11.17 -11.67 -9.55
N GLY A 222 11.48 -10.40 -9.55
CA GLY A 222 10.94 -9.44 -10.49
C GLY A 222 10.58 -8.10 -9.89
N PRO A 223 10.30 -7.12 -10.76
CA PRO A 223 9.91 -5.77 -10.38
C PRO A 223 8.43 -5.66 -10.05
N THR A 224 8.14 -4.77 -9.11
CA THR A 224 6.82 -4.19 -8.89
C THR A 224 6.97 -2.68 -8.83
N PHE A 225 6.19 -1.95 -9.61
CA PHE A 225 6.17 -0.50 -9.66
C PHE A 225 4.75 0.00 -9.51
N THR A 226 4.53 0.94 -8.61
CA THR A 226 3.26 1.63 -8.44
C THR A 226 3.49 3.13 -8.47
N LEU A 227 2.66 3.82 -9.20
CA LEU A 227 2.60 5.28 -9.29
C LEU A 227 1.15 5.70 -9.10
N LYS A 228 0.90 6.65 -8.21
CA LYS A 228 -0.40 7.28 -8.01
C LYS A 228 -0.19 8.76 -7.80
N GLY A 229 -0.91 9.58 -8.56
CA GLY A 229 -0.75 11.03 -8.47
C GLY A 229 -2.07 11.76 -8.56
N TYR A 230 -2.05 12.97 -8.00
CA TYR A 230 -3.16 13.90 -7.97
C TYR A 230 -2.66 15.27 -8.42
N VAL A 231 -3.29 15.81 -9.46
CA VAL A 231 -3.01 17.15 -9.99
C VAL A 231 -4.21 18.02 -9.70
N PRO A 232 -4.09 19.02 -8.81
CA PRO A 232 -5.18 19.93 -8.52
C PRO A 232 -5.48 20.79 -9.76
N ILE A 233 -6.73 20.76 -10.22
CA ILE A 233 -7.24 21.66 -11.26
C ILE A 233 -7.73 22.95 -10.60
N ASN A 234 -8.38 22.80 -9.44
CA ASN A 234 -8.80 23.90 -8.58
C ASN A 234 -8.92 23.36 -7.12
N PRO A 235 -9.25 24.19 -6.11
CA PRO A 235 -9.33 23.73 -4.72
C PRO A 235 -10.33 22.60 -4.44
N LYS A 236 -11.28 22.36 -5.35
CA LYS A 236 -12.30 21.31 -5.21
C LYS A 236 -12.11 20.15 -6.18
N PHE A 237 -11.32 20.30 -7.24
CA PHE A 237 -11.16 19.29 -8.28
C PHE A 237 -9.70 18.91 -8.47
N SER A 238 -9.45 17.59 -8.53
CA SER A 238 -8.15 17.04 -8.88
C SER A 238 -8.30 15.97 -9.95
N PHE A 239 -7.36 15.95 -10.88
CA PHE A 239 -7.16 14.85 -11.81
C PHE A 239 -6.36 13.75 -11.11
N ILE A 240 -6.78 12.49 -11.29
CA ILE A 240 -6.14 11.30 -10.76
C ILE A 240 -5.47 10.56 -11.89
N TYR A 241 -4.23 10.15 -11.70
CA TYR A 241 -3.54 9.23 -12.58
C TYR A 241 -2.81 8.16 -11.80
N GLY A 242 -2.66 6.99 -12.39
CA GLY A 242 -1.94 5.87 -11.78
C GLY A 242 -1.39 4.90 -12.81
N LEU A 243 -0.29 4.26 -12.43
CA LEU A 243 0.33 3.18 -13.20
C LEU A 243 0.78 2.10 -12.22
N ASN A 244 0.33 0.89 -12.45
CA ASN A 244 0.85 -0.29 -11.79
C ASN A 244 1.50 -1.20 -12.83
N TYR A 245 2.73 -1.58 -12.57
CA TYR A 245 3.45 -2.58 -13.34
C TYR A 245 4.00 -3.63 -12.38
N SER A 246 3.77 -4.89 -12.68
CA SER A 246 4.39 -5.98 -11.92
C SER A 246 4.67 -7.16 -12.85
N SER A 247 5.81 -7.79 -12.65
CA SER A 247 6.24 -8.94 -13.42
C SER A 247 6.90 -9.94 -12.49
N LEU A 248 6.34 -11.14 -12.41
CA LEU A 248 6.85 -12.24 -11.60
C LEU A 248 7.50 -13.30 -12.48
N ARG A 249 8.69 -13.69 -12.11
CA ARG A 249 9.48 -14.78 -12.73
C ARG A 249 9.86 -15.79 -11.66
N GLY A 250 10.12 -17.00 -12.10
CA GLY A 250 10.54 -18.10 -11.23
C GLY A 250 9.82 -19.39 -11.55
N ASP A 251 10.28 -20.47 -10.93
CA ASP A 251 9.72 -21.80 -11.10
C ASP A 251 8.60 -22.02 -10.09
N ASN A 252 7.54 -22.75 -10.51
CA ASN A 252 6.43 -23.18 -9.64
C ASN A 252 5.78 -22.04 -8.82
N ILE A 253 5.44 -20.92 -9.49
CA ILE A 253 4.76 -19.80 -8.82
C ILE A 253 3.43 -20.25 -8.23
N ARG A 254 3.35 -20.29 -6.91
CA ARG A 254 2.14 -20.67 -6.17
C ARG A 254 0.99 -19.70 -6.44
N ALA A 255 -0.24 -20.21 -6.39
CA ALA A 255 -1.43 -19.44 -6.77
C ALA A 255 -1.59 -18.14 -5.94
N ASP A 256 -1.45 -18.21 -4.62
CA ASP A 256 -1.59 -17.07 -3.71
C ASP A 256 -0.45 -16.05 -3.81
N ARG A 257 0.69 -16.42 -4.43
CA ARG A 257 1.84 -15.53 -4.66
C ARG A 257 1.81 -14.81 -6.00
N ARG A 258 0.87 -15.16 -6.86
CA ARG A 258 0.64 -14.46 -8.12
C ARG A 258 0.19 -13.03 -7.86
N ILE A 259 0.34 -12.20 -8.88
CA ILE A 259 -0.27 -10.88 -8.91
C ILE A 259 -1.78 -11.07 -8.96
N LYS A 260 -2.51 -10.36 -8.11
CA LYS A 260 -3.96 -10.40 -8.02
C LYS A 260 -4.53 -9.05 -8.41
N LEU A 261 -5.57 -9.08 -9.22
CA LEU A 261 -6.23 -7.89 -9.74
C LEU A 261 -7.73 -7.97 -9.43
N GLY A 262 -8.28 -6.89 -8.88
CA GLY A 262 -9.70 -6.77 -8.62
C GLY A 262 -10.05 -6.19 -7.26
N GLY A 263 -11.29 -5.73 -7.17
CA GLY A 263 -11.82 -5.00 -6.02
C GLY A 263 -11.41 -3.53 -6.01
N MET A 264 -12.11 -2.75 -5.21
CA MET A 264 -11.80 -1.35 -4.97
C MET A 264 -11.13 -1.22 -3.61
N ASN A 265 -10.13 -0.34 -3.51
CA ASN A 265 -9.37 -0.12 -2.28
C ASN A 265 -8.67 -1.35 -1.68
N THR A 266 -8.14 -2.24 -2.51
CA THR A 266 -7.72 -3.58 -2.14
C THR A 266 -6.22 -3.77 -1.92
N ASN A 267 -5.43 -2.72 -1.74
CA ASN A 267 -3.99 -2.83 -1.47
C ASN A 267 -3.74 -3.41 -0.07
N ILE A 268 -4.03 -4.70 0.09
CA ILE A 268 -3.85 -5.45 1.34
C ILE A 268 -2.48 -6.11 1.38
N ASP A 269 -1.99 -6.50 0.23
CA ASP A 269 -0.67 -7.09 0.02
C ASP A 269 0.03 -6.38 -1.17
N ASN A 270 1.35 -6.46 -1.21
CA ASN A 270 2.16 -5.88 -2.30
C ASN A 270 1.85 -6.46 -3.70
N ASN A 271 1.15 -7.58 -3.77
CA ASN A 271 0.74 -8.23 -5.02
C ASN A 271 -0.76 -8.03 -5.34
N ASP A 272 -1.50 -7.29 -4.52
CA ASP A 272 -2.93 -7.02 -4.72
C ASP A 272 -3.11 -5.63 -5.36
N PHE A 273 -3.72 -5.59 -6.54
CA PHE A 273 -3.95 -4.36 -7.30
C PHE A 273 -5.44 -4.12 -7.51
N GLU A 274 -5.87 -2.88 -7.27
CA GLU A 274 -7.27 -2.48 -7.50
C GLU A 274 -7.63 -2.49 -8.99
N PHE A 275 -8.84 -2.95 -9.30
CA PHE A 275 -9.41 -2.86 -10.63
C PHE A 275 -10.93 -2.76 -10.56
N TYR A 276 -11.50 -1.80 -11.28
CA TYR A 276 -12.94 -1.52 -11.26
C TYR A 276 -13.68 -2.51 -12.16
N GLY A 277 -14.72 -3.15 -11.61
CA GLY A 277 -15.52 -4.17 -12.30
C GLY A 277 -15.07 -5.61 -12.13
N TYR A 278 -14.04 -5.86 -11.32
CA TYR A 278 -13.68 -7.18 -10.84
C TYR A 278 -13.90 -7.30 -9.33
N ASN A 279 -14.28 -8.49 -8.87
CA ASN A 279 -14.33 -8.81 -7.44
C ASN A 279 -12.92 -8.80 -6.84
N TYR A 280 -12.83 -8.73 -5.52
CA TYR A 280 -11.57 -8.83 -4.81
C TYR A 280 -10.79 -10.09 -5.23
N GLN A 281 -9.55 -9.93 -5.72
CA GLN A 281 -8.66 -10.99 -6.20
C GLN A 281 -9.20 -11.85 -7.37
N GLU A 282 -10.14 -11.33 -8.16
CA GLU A 282 -10.80 -12.13 -9.20
C GLU A 282 -9.84 -12.64 -10.28
N LYS A 283 -8.83 -11.85 -10.63
CA LYS A 283 -7.86 -12.19 -11.66
C LYS A 283 -6.48 -12.46 -11.06
N GLN A 284 -5.82 -13.51 -11.54
CA GLN A 284 -4.49 -13.92 -11.10
C GLN A 284 -3.56 -14.01 -12.31
N MET A 285 -2.35 -13.47 -12.19
CA MET A 285 -1.44 -13.33 -13.30
C MET A 285 0.03 -13.31 -12.87
N LYS A 286 0.92 -13.42 -13.85
CA LYS A 286 2.38 -13.27 -13.68
C LYS A 286 2.87 -11.89 -14.12
N ASP A 287 2.19 -11.28 -15.07
CA ASP A 287 2.52 -9.97 -15.62
C ASP A 287 1.29 -9.08 -15.64
N LEU A 288 1.47 -7.83 -15.24
CA LEU A 288 0.41 -6.82 -15.18
C LEU A 288 0.94 -5.46 -15.59
N ILE A 289 0.18 -4.78 -16.45
CA ILE A 289 0.23 -3.32 -16.61
C ILE A 289 -1.21 -2.81 -16.41
N ASN A 290 -1.40 -1.90 -15.48
CA ASN A 290 -2.70 -1.32 -15.17
C ASN A 290 -2.57 0.21 -15.08
N LEU A 291 -3.29 0.91 -15.94
CA LEU A 291 -3.40 2.36 -15.97
C LEU A 291 -4.71 2.77 -15.30
N THR A 292 -4.65 3.82 -14.51
CA THR A 292 -5.81 4.45 -13.87
C THR A 292 -5.85 5.92 -14.24
N LEU A 293 -7.00 6.40 -14.68
CA LEU A 293 -7.30 7.81 -14.89
C LEU A 293 -8.59 8.16 -14.17
N GLY A 294 -8.70 9.38 -13.66
CA GLY A 294 -9.92 9.75 -12.95
C GLY A 294 -9.97 11.19 -12.50
N PHE A 295 -11.05 11.51 -11.84
CA PHE A 295 -11.29 12.82 -11.24
C PHE A 295 -11.77 12.65 -9.81
N LYS A 296 -11.32 13.54 -8.95
CA LYS A 296 -11.77 13.67 -7.58
C LYS A 296 -12.39 15.03 -7.37
N HIS A 297 -13.59 15.03 -6.84
CA HIS A 297 -14.35 16.24 -6.51
C HIS A 297 -14.60 16.30 -5.00
N LYS A 298 -14.09 17.33 -4.34
CA LYS A 298 -14.40 17.66 -2.95
C LYS A 298 -15.72 18.42 -2.91
N ILE A 299 -16.81 17.76 -2.52
CA ILE A 299 -18.16 18.32 -2.48
C ILE A 299 -18.27 19.33 -1.34
N VAL A 300 -17.95 18.86 -0.13
CA VAL A 300 -17.89 19.65 1.12
C VAL A 300 -16.67 19.21 1.93
N TYR A 301 -16.45 19.80 3.11
CA TYR A 301 -15.22 19.62 3.91
C TYR A 301 -14.69 18.19 4.02
N SER A 302 -15.58 17.21 4.22
CA SER A 302 -15.21 15.82 4.46
C SER A 302 -15.78 14.83 3.44
N LEU A 303 -16.46 15.32 2.40
CA LEU A 303 -17.15 14.48 1.42
C LEU A 303 -16.51 14.62 0.04
N TYR A 304 -16.10 13.50 -0.55
CA TYR A 304 -15.43 13.43 -1.83
C TYR A 304 -16.16 12.47 -2.76
N PHE A 305 -16.29 12.87 -4.01
CA PHE A 305 -16.77 12.02 -5.09
C PHE A 305 -15.59 11.71 -6.03
N ASN A 306 -15.41 10.44 -6.37
CA ASN A 306 -14.37 10.01 -7.29
C ASN A 306 -15.00 9.28 -8.47
N THR A 307 -14.49 9.58 -9.66
CA THR A 307 -14.72 8.80 -10.87
C THR A 307 -13.38 8.28 -11.34
N LYS A 308 -13.26 6.98 -11.57
CA LYS A 308 -12.00 6.37 -12.01
C LYS A 308 -12.26 5.38 -13.13
N PHE A 309 -11.36 5.36 -14.07
CA PHE A 309 -11.30 4.43 -15.19
C PHE A 309 -10.00 3.67 -15.13
N ASN A 310 -10.06 2.35 -15.32
CA ASN A 310 -8.89 1.50 -15.45
C ASN A 310 -8.84 0.86 -16.83
N ILE A 311 -7.61 0.71 -17.34
CA ILE A 311 -7.29 -0.19 -18.45
C ILE A 311 -6.11 -1.06 -18.04
N ALA A 312 -6.28 -2.37 -18.14
CA ALA A 312 -5.23 -3.32 -17.79
C ALA A 312 -5.00 -4.34 -18.89
N THR A 313 -3.73 -4.66 -19.10
CA THR A 313 -3.29 -5.82 -19.89
C THR A 313 -2.46 -6.74 -19.00
N PHE A 314 -2.66 -8.04 -19.13
CA PHE A 314 -2.04 -9.02 -18.25
C PHE A 314 -1.96 -10.41 -18.88
N ASN A 315 -1.05 -11.21 -18.33
CA ASN A 315 -0.93 -12.64 -18.61
C ASN A 315 -1.71 -13.40 -17.53
N GLU A 316 -2.95 -13.78 -17.81
CA GLU A 316 -3.75 -14.55 -16.85
C GLU A 316 -3.17 -15.94 -16.65
N ASP A 317 -3.01 -16.35 -15.42
CA ASP A 317 -2.49 -17.67 -15.02
C ASP A 317 -3.31 -18.24 -13.85
N ASN A 318 -4.64 -18.18 -13.98
CA ASN A 318 -5.55 -18.79 -13.01
C ASN A 318 -5.61 -20.31 -13.24
N PRO A 319 -5.27 -21.15 -12.24
CA PRO A 319 -5.24 -22.61 -12.40
C PRO A 319 -6.60 -23.24 -12.70
N MET A 320 -7.71 -22.52 -12.42
CA MET A 320 -9.07 -23.00 -12.64
C MET A 320 -9.64 -22.60 -14.00
N GLN A 321 -8.97 -21.70 -14.75
CA GLN A 321 -9.48 -21.22 -16.04
C GLN A 321 -8.80 -21.93 -17.20
N ARG A 322 -9.63 -22.38 -18.17
CA ARG A 322 -9.14 -23.01 -19.42
C ARG A 322 -8.53 -21.99 -20.39
N TYR A 323 -9.03 -20.75 -20.38
CA TYR A 323 -8.54 -19.66 -21.22
C TYR A 323 -7.49 -18.84 -20.46
N LYS A 324 -6.33 -18.62 -21.12
CA LYS A 324 -5.27 -17.76 -20.62
C LYS A 324 -5.22 -16.50 -21.50
N SER A 325 -5.41 -15.34 -20.89
CA SER A 325 -5.23 -14.08 -21.60
C SER A 325 -3.77 -13.89 -22.02
N ARG A 326 -3.55 -13.19 -23.14
CA ARG A 326 -2.23 -12.87 -23.65
C ARG A 326 -1.98 -11.37 -23.53
N MET A 327 -0.87 -11.02 -22.89
CA MET A 327 -0.44 -9.63 -22.79
C MET A 327 -0.41 -8.96 -24.16
N TRP A 328 -0.90 -7.73 -24.26
CA TRP A 328 -1.05 -6.92 -25.47
C TRP A 328 -2.11 -7.37 -26.48
N LYS A 329 -2.67 -8.55 -26.34
CA LYS A 329 -3.79 -9.01 -27.18
C LYS A 329 -5.13 -8.85 -26.50
N ASP A 330 -5.15 -9.13 -25.19
CA ASP A 330 -6.35 -9.03 -24.37
C ASP A 330 -6.18 -7.88 -23.37
N TYR A 331 -7.17 -7.03 -23.26
CA TYR A 331 -7.23 -5.96 -22.26
C TYR A 331 -8.57 -5.92 -21.57
N SER A 332 -8.56 -5.44 -20.37
CA SER A 332 -9.75 -5.21 -19.54
C SER A 332 -9.93 -3.73 -19.28
N GLN A 333 -11.17 -3.30 -19.24
CA GLN A 333 -11.54 -1.91 -18.95
C GLN A 333 -12.58 -1.88 -17.86
N GLY A 334 -12.38 -1.01 -16.89
CA GLY A 334 -13.29 -0.85 -15.76
C GLY A 334 -13.59 0.61 -15.47
N LEU A 335 -14.81 0.87 -15.05
CA LEU A 335 -15.26 2.20 -14.61
C LEU A 335 -15.79 2.08 -13.19
N GLY A 336 -15.41 3.01 -12.34
CA GLY A 336 -15.83 3.05 -10.95
C GLY A 336 -16.18 4.45 -10.48
N PHE A 337 -17.17 4.50 -9.61
CA PHE A 337 -17.60 5.70 -8.90
C PHE A 337 -17.52 5.43 -7.40
N SER A 338 -17.05 6.40 -6.64
CA SER A 338 -17.08 6.28 -5.19
C SER A 338 -17.44 7.59 -4.51
N LEU A 339 -18.13 7.46 -3.38
CA LEU A 339 -18.40 8.53 -2.45
C LEU A 339 -17.67 8.24 -1.16
N THR A 340 -16.74 9.11 -0.77
CA THR A 340 -15.89 8.94 0.40
C THR A 340 -16.18 10.04 1.41
N TYR A 341 -16.47 9.66 2.63
CA TYR A 341 -16.65 10.57 3.77
C TYR A 341 -15.50 10.38 4.77
N ASP A 342 -14.75 11.44 5.07
CA ASP A 342 -13.73 11.44 6.12
C ASP A 342 -14.40 11.53 7.49
N SER A 343 -14.42 10.41 8.20
CA SER A 343 -14.95 10.31 9.54
C SER A 343 -13.85 10.20 10.60
N PRO A 344 -14.14 10.44 11.90
CA PRO A 344 -13.16 10.26 12.97
C PRO A 344 -12.60 8.84 13.11
N ILE A 345 -13.34 7.83 12.64
CA ILE A 345 -12.93 6.42 12.64
C ILE A 345 -12.21 6.01 11.35
N GLY A 346 -11.92 6.99 10.48
CA GLY A 346 -11.32 6.80 9.16
C GLY A 346 -12.31 7.03 8.02
N PRO A 347 -11.82 6.98 6.77
CA PRO A 347 -12.66 7.17 5.60
C PRO A 347 -13.71 6.08 5.48
N ILE A 348 -14.95 6.49 5.18
CA ILE A 348 -16.06 5.60 4.83
C ILE A 348 -16.29 5.78 3.33
N GLU A 349 -16.13 4.73 2.56
CA GLU A 349 -16.28 4.78 1.11
C GLU A 349 -17.35 3.80 0.63
N PHE A 350 -18.32 4.32 -0.10
CA PHE A 350 -19.28 3.56 -0.88
C PHE A 350 -18.87 3.64 -2.34
N SER A 351 -18.82 2.50 -3.01
CA SER A 351 -18.39 2.47 -4.39
C SER A 351 -19.19 1.49 -5.23
N VAL A 352 -19.32 1.83 -6.51
CA VAL A 352 -19.93 0.99 -7.54
C VAL A 352 -18.98 0.98 -8.73
N SER A 353 -18.73 -0.19 -9.27
CA SER A 353 -17.85 -0.35 -10.43
C SER A 353 -18.40 -1.39 -11.39
N SER A 354 -18.00 -1.30 -12.65
CA SER A 354 -18.36 -2.25 -13.68
C SER A 354 -17.21 -2.46 -14.65
N ASP A 355 -17.07 -3.71 -15.08
CA ASP A 355 -16.30 -4.06 -16.28
C ASP A 355 -17.10 -3.61 -17.52
N LEU A 356 -16.46 -2.87 -18.42
CA LEU A 356 -17.13 -2.29 -19.59
C LEU A 356 -17.44 -3.31 -20.69
N LYS A 357 -16.80 -4.49 -20.66
CA LYS A 357 -17.11 -5.59 -21.60
C LYS A 357 -18.32 -6.39 -21.16
N ASN A 358 -18.47 -6.61 -19.86
CA ASN A 358 -19.56 -7.39 -19.27
C ASN A 358 -20.20 -6.55 -18.16
N VAL A 359 -21.09 -5.64 -18.55
CA VAL A 359 -21.70 -4.66 -17.64
C VAL A 359 -22.48 -5.38 -16.52
N LYS A 360 -21.76 -5.70 -15.44
CA LYS A 360 -22.34 -6.20 -14.18
C LYS A 360 -21.80 -5.30 -13.07
N PRO A 361 -22.64 -4.46 -12.47
CA PRO A 361 -22.21 -3.57 -11.41
C PRO A 361 -21.82 -4.38 -10.16
N ILE A 362 -20.72 -3.98 -9.54
CA ILE A 362 -20.22 -4.53 -8.28
C ILE A 362 -20.20 -3.36 -7.29
N GLY A 363 -20.97 -3.50 -6.20
CA GLY A 363 -20.94 -2.58 -5.08
C GLY A 363 -19.89 -2.98 -4.06
N SER A 364 -19.23 -2.02 -3.43
CA SER A 364 -18.35 -2.28 -2.30
C SER A 364 -18.43 -1.17 -1.26
N ILE A 365 -18.12 -1.54 -0.02
CA ILE A 365 -18.04 -0.65 1.13
C ILE A 365 -16.66 -0.85 1.76
N SER A 366 -16.01 0.26 2.10
CA SER A 366 -14.77 0.27 2.86
C SER A 366 -14.91 1.27 4.00
N ILE A 367 -14.51 0.88 5.21
CA ILE A 367 -14.57 1.72 6.41
C ILE A 367 -13.22 1.62 7.12
N GLY A 368 -12.68 2.75 7.55
CA GLY A 368 -11.52 2.81 8.42
C GLY A 368 -10.19 3.10 7.73
N TYR A 369 -9.17 3.34 8.54
CA TYR A 369 -7.81 3.56 8.06
C TYR A 369 -7.15 2.22 7.69
N LYS A 370 -6.38 2.25 6.60
CA LYS A 370 -5.46 1.17 6.27
C LYS A 370 -4.11 1.50 6.92
N PHE A 371 -3.62 0.61 7.74
CA PHE A 371 -2.29 0.68 8.32
C PHE A 371 -1.34 -0.09 7.38
N ASP A 372 -0.55 0.65 6.57
CA ASP A 372 0.48 0.12 5.64
C ASP A 372 1.85 0.06 6.32
#